data_60e7c900f094c3fad84869e261007442
#
_entry.id   60e7c900f094c3fad84869e261007442
#
_cell.length_a   1.000
_cell.length_b   1.000
_cell.length_c   1.000
_cell.angle_alpha   90.00
_cell.angle_beta   90.00
_cell.angle_gamma   90.00
#
_symmetry.space_group_name_H-M   'P 1'
#
loop_
_entity.id
_entity.type
_entity.pdbx_description
1 polymer ?
#
loop_
_entity_poly.entity_id
_entity_poly.type
_entity_poly.pdbx_seq_one_letter_code
_entity_poly.pdbx_strand_id
1 'polypeptide(L)'
;MMLIIGLGNPGKDYQNTRHYVGFLVLDAYLNTSDWKEKFNALYHEERINGEKVIFVKPLTFMNLSGDAVVKYVNYFDVNIEDILVVHDNLDLPFSTYKLKKISSAGGHNGIKSIINRLGSQEFLRLKVGVSHDRSIDTKDYV
;
A
#
# COMPACT_ATOMS: atom_id res chain seq x y z
N MET A 1 6.19 1.14 -17.25
CA MET A 1 6.65 1.04 -15.86
C MET A 1 5.46 1.03 -14.92
N MET A 2 5.50 0.23 -13.88
CA MET A 2 4.44 0.15 -12.88
C MET A 2 4.97 0.48 -11.49
N LEU A 3 4.16 1.15 -10.67
CA LEU A 3 4.47 1.49 -9.29
C LEU A 3 3.50 0.75 -8.38
N ILE A 4 4.02 -0.12 -7.53
CA ILE A 4 3.20 -0.92 -6.58
C ILE A 4 3.54 -0.48 -5.16
N ILE A 5 2.53 -0.01 -4.45
CA ILE A 5 2.69 0.58 -3.13
C ILE A 5 1.98 -0.28 -2.11
N GLY A 6 2.72 -0.76 -1.11
CA GLY A 6 2.14 -1.45 0.04
C GLY A 6 2.02 -0.49 1.20
N LEU A 7 0.82 -0.26 1.68
CA LEU A 7 0.60 0.64 2.81
C LEU A 7 0.72 -0.09 4.14
N GLY A 8 1.37 0.56 5.09
CA GLY A 8 1.51 0.08 6.45
C GLY A 8 2.04 1.18 7.35
N ASN A 9 1.76 1.09 8.64
CA ASN A 9 2.43 1.96 9.60
C ASN A 9 3.81 1.36 9.92
N PRO A 10 4.87 2.16 9.86
CA PRO A 10 6.21 1.66 10.16
C PRO A 10 6.38 1.39 11.66
N GLY A 11 7.30 0.46 11.98
CA GLY A 11 7.65 0.15 13.36
C GLY A 11 7.13 -1.19 13.82
N LYS A 12 7.79 -1.72 14.86
CA LYS A 12 7.49 -3.06 15.38
C LYS A 12 6.11 -3.15 16.01
N ASP A 13 5.58 -2.03 16.54
CA ASP A 13 4.29 -2.00 17.21
C ASP A 13 3.12 -2.27 16.27
N TYR A 14 3.33 -2.12 14.95
CA TYR A 14 2.27 -2.25 13.97
C TYR A 14 2.38 -3.50 13.10
N GLN A 15 3.46 -4.28 13.19
CA GLN A 15 3.71 -5.35 12.22
C GLN A 15 2.70 -6.50 12.29
N ASN A 16 1.97 -6.65 13.40
CA ASN A 16 0.92 -7.66 13.55
C ASN A 16 -0.48 -7.04 13.51
N THR A 17 -0.59 -5.79 13.04
CA THR A 17 -1.86 -5.10 12.95
C THR A 17 -2.37 -5.13 11.51
N ARG A 18 -3.68 -4.85 11.32
CA ARG A 18 -4.29 -4.82 9.99
C ARG A 18 -3.69 -3.73 9.09
N HIS A 19 -3.22 -2.61 9.66
CA HIS A 19 -2.58 -1.55 8.87
C HIS A 19 -1.17 -1.90 8.42
N TYR A 20 -0.68 -3.08 8.73
CA TYR A 20 0.61 -3.57 8.26
C TYR A 20 0.50 -4.49 7.03
N VAL A 21 -0.73 -4.85 6.64
CA VAL A 21 -0.97 -5.89 5.63
C VAL A 21 -0.36 -5.55 4.27
N GLY A 22 -0.36 -4.28 3.87
CA GLY A 22 0.27 -3.89 2.61
C GLY A 22 1.76 -4.22 2.57
N PHE A 23 2.47 -4.01 3.68
CA PHE A 23 3.88 -4.38 3.78
C PHE A 23 4.06 -5.90 3.70
N LEU A 24 3.20 -6.65 4.40
CA LEU A 24 3.29 -8.11 4.42
C LEU A 24 3.05 -8.72 3.05
N VAL A 25 2.12 -8.16 2.28
CA VAL A 25 1.84 -8.65 0.92
C VAL A 25 3.06 -8.47 0.03
N LEU A 26 3.70 -7.31 0.07
CA LEU A 26 4.90 -7.07 -0.72
C LEU A 26 6.06 -7.97 -0.27
N ASP A 27 6.24 -8.15 1.04
CA ASP A 27 7.27 -9.02 1.57
C ASP A 27 7.08 -10.47 1.13
N ALA A 28 5.84 -10.96 1.17
CA ALA A 28 5.53 -12.33 0.77
C ALA A 28 5.75 -12.53 -0.74
N TYR A 29 5.40 -11.57 -1.55
CA TYR A 29 5.56 -11.65 -3.00
C TYR A 29 7.04 -11.61 -3.41
N LEU A 30 7.79 -10.66 -2.86
CA LEU A 30 9.17 -10.43 -3.27
C LEU A 30 10.16 -11.35 -2.60
N ASN A 31 9.89 -11.72 -1.35
CA ASN A 31 10.78 -12.56 -0.54
C ASN A 31 12.23 -12.08 -0.61
N THR A 32 12.45 -10.78 -0.49
CA THR A 32 13.77 -10.16 -0.57
C THR A 32 14.04 -9.30 0.65
N SER A 33 15.33 -9.16 0.99
CA SER A 33 15.80 -8.19 1.99
C SER A 33 16.47 -6.98 1.32
N ASP A 34 16.39 -6.89 0.00
CA ASP A 34 17.14 -5.93 -0.81
C ASP A 34 16.39 -4.61 -1.00
N TRP A 35 15.89 -4.06 0.11
CA TRP A 35 15.17 -2.80 0.11
C TRP A 35 16.13 -1.63 0.27
N LYS A 36 15.96 -0.62 -0.58
CA LYS A 36 16.69 0.65 -0.50
C LYS A 36 15.76 1.72 0.05
N GLU A 37 16.34 2.80 0.58
CA GLU A 37 15.54 3.89 1.15
C GLU A 37 15.66 5.15 0.31
N LYS A 38 14.51 5.79 0.03
CA LYS A 38 14.44 7.06 -0.69
C LYS A 38 13.07 7.69 -0.42
N PHE A 39 13.05 9.01 -0.28
CA PHE A 39 11.80 9.77 -0.09
C PHE A 39 10.95 9.28 1.08
N ASN A 40 11.60 8.96 2.19
CA ASN A 40 10.96 8.41 3.38
C ASN A 40 10.12 7.17 3.10
N ALA A 41 10.65 6.29 2.28
CA ALA A 41 10.04 5.02 1.90
C ALA A 41 11.12 4.00 1.58
N LEU A 42 10.80 2.72 1.74
CA LEU A 42 11.62 1.64 1.21
C LEU A 42 11.17 1.31 -0.19
N TYR A 43 12.10 1.02 -1.10
CA TYR A 43 11.73 0.62 -2.45
C TYR A 43 12.60 -0.53 -2.94
N HIS A 44 12.06 -1.28 -3.89
CA HIS A 44 12.75 -2.37 -4.55
C HIS A 44 12.34 -2.40 -6.02
N GLU A 45 13.30 -2.58 -6.90
CA GLU A 45 13.04 -2.63 -8.35
C GLU A 45 13.14 -4.07 -8.85
N GLU A 46 12.14 -4.49 -9.63
CA GLU A 46 12.12 -5.78 -10.30
C GLU A 46 11.76 -5.59 -11.77
N ARG A 47 12.15 -6.56 -12.60
CA ARG A 47 11.64 -6.69 -13.95
C ARG A 47 10.70 -7.89 -14.00
N ILE A 48 9.45 -7.63 -14.40
CA ILE A 48 8.43 -8.66 -14.50
C ILE A 48 7.91 -8.66 -15.93
N ASN A 49 8.10 -9.77 -16.63
CA ASN A 49 7.74 -9.90 -18.06
C ASN A 49 8.35 -8.78 -18.91
N GLY A 50 9.59 -8.39 -18.59
CA GLY A 50 10.31 -7.34 -19.33
C GLY A 50 9.94 -5.93 -18.93
N GLU A 51 8.96 -5.74 -18.05
CA GLU A 51 8.54 -4.43 -17.59
C GLU A 51 9.17 -4.10 -16.25
N LYS A 52 9.60 -2.84 -16.09
CA LYS A 52 10.15 -2.35 -14.84
C LYS A 52 9.02 -2.10 -13.85
N VAL A 53 9.14 -2.67 -12.65
CA VAL A 53 8.18 -2.49 -11.56
C VAL A 53 8.92 -2.01 -10.33
N ILE A 54 8.43 -0.91 -9.74
CA ILE A 54 8.98 -0.36 -8.50
C ILE A 54 8.01 -0.66 -7.38
N PHE A 55 8.48 -1.38 -6.36
CA PHE A 55 7.72 -1.68 -5.15
C PHE A 55 8.10 -0.69 -4.06
N VAL A 56 7.12 -0.12 -3.39
CA VAL A 56 7.34 0.94 -2.40
C VAL A 56 6.59 0.65 -1.11
N LYS A 57 7.30 0.81 0.00
CA LYS A 57 6.73 0.78 1.36
C LYS A 57 6.93 2.15 1.99
N PRO A 58 5.93 3.03 2.03
CA PRO A 58 6.09 4.31 2.71
C PRO A 58 6.43 4.12 4.18
N LEU A 59 7.41 4.87 4.66
CA LEU A 59 7.80 4.87 6.09
C LEU A 59 7.11 5.99 6.86
N THR A 60 6.27 6.77 6.19
CA THR A 60 5.43 7.78 6.81
C THR A 60 4.36 7.11 7.67
N PHE A 61 3.79 7.86 8.58
CA PHE A 61 2.54 7.42 9.19
C PHE A 61 1.46 7.32 8.12
N MET A 62 0.44 6.50 8.37
CA MET A 62 -0.57 6.15 7.37
C MET A 62 -1.23 7.39 6.75
N ASN A 63 -1.56 8.39 7.53
CA ASN A 63 -2.21 9.60 7.05
C ASN A 63 -1.30 10.50 6.20
N LEU A 64 -0.01 10.18 6.10
CA LEU A 64 0.97 10.92 5.29
C LEU A 64 1.50 10.07 4.13
N SER A 65 0.88 8.93 3.84
CA SER A 65 1.34 8.02 2.77
C SER A 65 1.46 8.72 1.43
N GLY A 66 0.56 9.64 1.11
CA GLY A 66 0.58 10.37 -0.16
C GLY A 66 1.81 11.24 -0.34
N ASP A 67 2.43 11.70 0.76
CA ASP A 67 3.64 12.52 0.67
C ASP A 67 4.80 11.73 0.06
N ALA A 68 4.95 10.47 0.42
CA ALA A 68 5.96 9.60 -0.19
C ALA A 68 5.56 9.20 -1.61
N VAL A 69 4.30 8.83 -1.80
CA VAL A 69 3.82 8.34 -3.10
C VAL A 69 3.98 9.38 -4.20
N VAL A 70 3.62 10.63 -3.93
CA VAL A 70 3.71 11.70 -4.94
C VAL A 70 5.16 11.93 -5.37
N LYS A 71 6.11 11.77 -4.47
CA LYS A 71 7.53 11.90 -4.81
C LYS A 71 8.00 10.80 -5.75
N TYR A 72 7.55 9.56 -5.54
CA TYR A 72 7.86 8.45 -6.43
C TYR A 72 7.21 8.62 -7.79
N VAL A 73 5.96 9.06 -7.82
CA VAL A 73 5.24 9.31 -9.08
C VAL A 73 5.97 10.35 -9.93
N ASN A 74 6.42 11.43 -9.31
CA ASN A 74 7.14 12.50 -10.02
C ASN A 74 8.55 12.07 -10.42
N TYR A 75 9.26 11.38 -9.54
CA TYR A 75 10.65 10.96 -9.80
C TYR A 75 10.74 9.96 -10.96
N PHE A 76 9.84 8.99 -11.00
CA PHE A 76 9.83 7.95 -12.03
C PHE A 76 8.89 8.27 -13.19
N ASP A 77 8.21 9.41 -13.16
CA ASP A 77 7.26 9.83 -14.20
C ASP A 77 6.21 8.76 -14.49
N VAL A 78 5.53 8.32 -13.45
CA VAL A 78 4.54 7.23 -13.54
C VAL A 78 3.15 7.81 -13.81
N ASN A 79 2.42 7.21 -14.75
CA ASN A 79 1.04 7.57 -15.00
C ASN A 79 0.14 7.01 -13.89
N ILE A 80 -0.94 7.71 -13.57
CA ILE A 80 -1.81 7.32 -12.48
C ILE A 80 -2.43 5.92 -12.68
N GLU A 81 -2.74 5.56 -13.92
CA GLU A 81 -3.28 4.24 -14.26
C GLU A 81 -2.26 3.10 -14.09
N ASP A 82 -0.99 3.44 -13.92
CA ASP A 82 0.10 2.46 -13.70
C ASP A 82 0.48 2.34 -12.23
N ILE A 83 -0.35 2.86 -11.34
CA ILE A 83 -0.16 2.77 -9.89
C ILE A 83 -1.12 1.74 -9.31
N LEU A 84 -0.57 0.81 -8.51
CA LEU A 84 -1.36 -0.14 -7.71
C LEU A 84 -1.03 0.08 -6.24
N VAL A 85 -2.07 0.26 -5.43
CA VAL A 85 -1.91 0.41 -3.97
C VAL A 85 -2.52 -0.80 -3.28
N VAL A 86 -1.72 -1.47 -2.46
CA VAL A 86 -2.13 -2.62 -1.64
C VAL A 86 -2.41 -2.10 -0.23
N HIS A 87 -3.63 -2.32 0.25
CA HIS A 87 -4.03 -1.81 1.56
C HIS A 87 -5.08 -2.70 2.23
N ASP A 88 -5.25 -2.51 3.53
CA ASP A 88 -6.26 -3.20 4.30
C ASP A 88 -7.66 -2.68 4.02
N ASN A 89 -8.66 -3.54 4.21
CA ASN A 89 -10.08 -3.18 4.06
C ASN A 89 -10.90 -3.91 5.12
N LEU A 90 -11.60 -3.14 5.95
CA LEU A 90 -12.42 -3.66 7.04
C LEU A 90 -13.71 -4.35 6.58
N ASP A 91 -14.19 -3.99 5.40
CA ASP A 91 -15.45 -4.48 4.87
C ASP A 91 -15.34 -5.84 4.21
N LEU A 92 -14.10 -6.30 3.96
CA LEU A 92 -13.86 -7.61 3.36
C LEU A 92 -13.52 -8.64 4.42
N PRO A 93 -14.02 -9.88 4.29
CA PRO A 93 -13.65 -10.96 5.21
C PRO A 93 -12.15 -11.22 5.22
N PHE A 94 -11.64 -11.68 6.36
CA PHE A 94 -10.25 -12.04 6.52
C PHE A 94 -9.83 -13.06 5.44
N SER A 95 -8.62 -12.90 4.91
CA SER A 95 -8.04 -13.76 3.87
C SER A 95 -8.70 -13.63 2.49
N THR A 96 -9.53 -12.60 2.28
CA THR A 96 -10.06 -12.30 0.95
C THR A 96 -9.40 -11.04 0.39
N TYR A 97 -9.52 -10.85 -0.92
CA TYR A 97 -9.01 -9.65 -1.55
C TYR A 97 -9.91 -9.22 -2.69
N LYS A 98 -9.82 -7.95 -3.07
CA LYS A 98 -10.59 -7.40 -4.18
C LYS A 98 -9.77 -6.35 -4.93
N LEU A 99 -9.67 -6.52 -6.24
CA LEU A 99 -9.01 -5.54 -7.11
C LEU A 99 -10.04 -4.54 -7.60
N LYS A 100 -9.79 -3.26 -7.39
CA LYS A 100 -10.66 -2.16 -7.84
C LYS A 100 -9.86 -1.16 -8.64
N LYS A 101 -10.43 -0.69 -9.74
CA LYS A 101 -9.77 0.30 -10.60
C LYS A 101 -10.00 1.73 -10.11
N ILE A 102 -11.23 2.07 -9.77
CA ILE A 102 -11.60 3.39 -9.27
C ILE A 102 -12.49 3.19 -8.04
N SER A 103 -12.17 3.87 -6.96
CA SER A 103 -12.93 3.73 -5.72
C SER A 103 -12.62 4.92 -4.81
N SER A 104 -13.55 5.25 -3.92
CA SER A 104 -13.30 6.23 -2.87
C SER A 104 -12.37 5.65 -1.81
N ALA A 105 -11.90 6.49 -0.89
CA ALA A 105 -11.03 6.05 0.19
C ALA A 105 -11.72 5.10 1.17
N GLY A 106 -13.04 5.14 1.29
CA GLY A 106 -13.78 4.29 2.19
C GLY A 106 -13.36 4.41 3.65
N GLY A 107 -12.90 5.59 4.07
CA GLY A 107 -12.41 5.81 5.42
C GLY A 107 -10.95 5.48 5.64
N HIS A 108 -10.26 4.88 4.67
CA HIS A 108 -8.84 4.53 4.82
C HIS A 108 -7.96 5.77 4.71
N ASN A 109 -7.24 6.10 5.78
CA ASN A 109 -6.47 7.34 5.85
C ASN A 109 -5.30 7.39 4.86
N GLY A 110 -4.67 6.25 4.60
CA GLY A 110 -3.58 6.18 3.61
C GLY A 110 -4.10 6.45 2.21
N ILE A 111 -5.22 5.87 1.84
CA ILE A 111 -5.85 6.11 0.54
C ILE A 111 -6.31 7.56 0.41
N LYS A 112 -6.89 8.14 1.47
CA LYS A 112 -7.25 9.57 1.46
C LYS A 112 -6.05 10.45 1.20
N SER A 113 -4.94 10.16 1.84
CA SER A 113 -3.69 10.91 1.66
C SER A 113 -3.19 10.82 0.22
N ILE A 114 -3.21 9.62 -0.38
CA ILE A 114 -2.77 9.41 -1.76
C ILE A 114 -3.69 10.16 -2.73
N ILE A 115 -5.01 10.03 -2.58
CA ILE A 115 -5.98 10.74 -3.43
C ILE A 115 -5.75 12.24 -3.34
N ASN A 116 -5.58 12.75 -2.14
CA ASN A 116 -5.38 14.19 -1.91
C ASN A 116 -4.10 14.70 -2.57
N ARG A 117 -3.00 13.96 -2.43
CA ARG A 117 -1.70 14.39 -2.98
C ARG A 117 -1.60 14.20 -4.49
N LEU A 118 -2.20 13.15 -5.05
CA LEU A 118 -2.22 12.92 -6.50
C LEU A 118 -3.30 13.74 -7.20
N GLY A 119 -4.31 14.19 -6.48
CA GLY A 119 -5.44 14.92 -7.06
C GLY A 119 -6.40 14.04 -7.85
N SER A 120 -6.35 12.72 -7.67
CA SER A 120 -7.22 11.79 -8.37
C SER A 120 -7.33 10.48 -7.62
N GLN A 121 -8.45 9.79 -7.79
CA GLN A 121 -8.67 8.43 -7.26
C GLN A 121 -8.58 7.36 -8.35
N GLU A 122 -8.09 7.70 -9.54
CA GLU A 122 -8.08 6.81 -10.71
C GLU A 122 -6.85 5.90 -10.77
N PHE A 123 -6.47 5.31 -9.65
CA PHE A 123 -5.41 4.32 -9.58
C PHE A 123 -5.99 2.98 -9.13
N LEU A 124 -5.25 1.89 -9.43
CA LEU A 124 -5.65 0.55 -9.03
C LEU A 124 -5.45 0.34 -7.53
N ARG A 125 -6.32 -0.45 -6.93
CA ARG A 125 -6.21 -0.85 -5.53
C ARG A 125 -6.42 -2.33 -5.39
N LEU A 126 -5.55 -2.95 -4.60
CA LEU A 126 -5.75 -4.30 -4.11
C LEU A 126 -6.18 -4.19 -2.66
N LYS A 127 -7.46 -4.40 -2.40
CA LYS A 127 -8.04 -4.37 -1.06
C LYS A 127 -7.90 -5.75 -0.44
N VAL A 128 -7.21 -5.81 0.70
CA VAL A 128 -6.98 -7.08 1.42
C VAL A 128 -7.86 -7.10 2.64
N GLY A 129 -8.68 -8.13 2.75
CA GLY A 129 -9.66 -8.24 3.83
C GLY A 129 -9.00 -8.51 5.17
N VAL A 130 -9.37 -7.69 6.15
CA VAL A 130 -8.90 -7.81 7.54
C VAL A 130 -10.07 -7.82 8.52
N SER A 131 -11.29 -8.00 8.02
CA SER A 131 -12.46 -8.12 8.87
C SER A 131 -12.32 -9.36 9.74
N HIS A 132 -12.37 -9.17 11.05
CA HIS A 132 -12.09 -10.24 11.99
C HIS A 132 -13.36 -10.94 12.45
N ASP A 133 -13.18 -12.15 12.99
CA ASP A 133 -14.21 -12.81 13.78
C ASP A 133 -14.48 -11.98 15.04
N ARG A 134 -15.74 -11.92 15.48
CA ARG A 134 -16.17 -11.14 16.64
C ARG A 134 -15.48 -11.60 17.94
N SER A 135 -14.90 -12.76 17.95
CA SER A 135 -14.16 -13.29 19.11
C SER A 135 -12.80 -12.60 19.28
N ILE A 136 -12.32 -11.88 18.27
CA ILE A 136 -11.00 -11.25 18.29
C ILE A 136 -11.15 -9.76 18.60
N ASP A 137 -10.35 -9.26 19.54
CA ASP A 137 -10.38 -7.85 19.93
C ASP A 137 -9.93 -6.97 18.75
N THR A 138 -10.71 -5.95 18.42
CA THR A 138 -10.44 -5.05 17.32
C THR A 138 -9.07 -4.36 17.42
N LYS A 139 -8.63 -4.03 18.61
CA LYS A 139 -7.33 -3.36 18.80
C LYS A 139 -6.15 -4.21 18.36
N ASP A 140 -6.29 -5.52 18.31
CA ASP A 140 -5.23 -6.43 17.88
C ASP A 140 -5.05 -6.42 16.36
N TYR A 141 -5.96 -5.80 15.63
CA TYR A 141 -5.90 -5.68 14.16
C TYR A 141 -5.28 -4.38 13.69
N VAL A 142 -5.29 -3.37 14.53
CA VAL A 142 -4.79 -2.03 14.21
C VAL A 142 -3.50 -1.75 14.97
#